data_c2cad31f1e64862a97b62ec41c23078e
#
_entry.id   c2cad31f1e64862a97b62ec41c23078e
#
_cell.length_a   1.000
_cell.length_b   1.000
_cell.length_c   1.000
_cell.angle_alpha   90.00
_cell.angle_beta   90.00
_cell.angle_gamma   90.00
#
_symmetry.space_group_name_H-M   'P 1'
#
loop_
_entity.id
_entity.type
_entity.pdbx_description
1 polymer ?
#
loop_
_entity_poly.entity_id
_entity_poly.type
_entity_poly.pdbx_seq_one_letter_code
_entity_poly.pdbx_strand_id
1 'polypeptide(L)'
;LRAWRDALGSGRNVWLCLVLDGETLREFRLLTADELRHGTEGFFTSRPYWDGSTFVEPIVRAGRVYLFGAGHVGRALAPVLHYIGFEVTVYDNRAELASPAHFPTAHEIIVGDFRRIFDKVSLTADDYAVVMTPGHQADYEILEQVLRTPATYIGCIGSRKKVALTRERLAAAGFSQQDIDRVHAPIGLPILAETPEEIAISVAAEMIRHRAEHL
;
A
#
# COMPACT_ATOMS: atom_id res chain seq x y z
N LEU A 1 18.12 5.91 20.21
CA LEU A 1 17.31 4.67 20.31
C LEU A 1 15.81 4.95 20.44
N ARG A 2 15.36 5.92 21.27
CA ARG A 2 13.92 6.27 21.39
C ARG A 2 13.39 6.82 20.05
N ALA A 3 14.03 7.84 19.48
CA ALA A 3 13.63 8.41 18.18
C ALA A 3 13.58 7.37 17.06
N TRP A 4 14.51 6.40 17.07
CA TRP A 4 14.50 5.30 16.12
C TRP A 4 13.27 4.39 16.32
N ARG A 5 13.02 3.97 17.55
CA ARG A 5 11.84 3.16 17.86
C ARG A 5 10.53 3.88 17.50
N ASP A 6 10.45 5.19 17.77
CA ASP A 6 9.27 6.00 17.51
C ASP A 6 9.08 6.20 15.99
N ALA A 7 10.17 6.42 15.24
CA ALA A 7 10.16 6.48 13.79
C ALA A 7 9.74 5.14 13.16
N LEU A 8 10.32 4.03 13.63
CA LEU A 8 9.90 2.68 13.19
C LEU A 8 8.45 2.36 13.61
N GLY A 9 7.97 2.92 14.73
CA GLY A 9 6.59 2.78 15.21
C GLY A 9 5.57 3.65 14.47
N SER A 10 6.02 4.70 13.76
CA SER A 10 5.13 5.66 13.09
C SER A 10 4.48 5.14 11.81
N GLY A 11 4.95 4.02 11.25
CA GLY A 11 4.50 3.52 9.94
C GLY A 11 4.95 4.34 8.74
N ARG A 12 5.76 5.40 8.95
CA ARG A 12 6.25 6.28 7.89
C ARG A 12 7.60 5.80 7.36
N ASN A 13 7.88 6.11 6.09
CA ASN A 13 9.21 5.94 5.52
C ASN A 13 10.15 6.96 6.15
N VAL A 14 11.29 6.48 6.63
CA VAL A 14 12.35 7.32 7.18
C VAL A 14 13.70 6.90 6.58
N TRP A 15 14.65 7.83 6.59
CA TRP A 15 16.02 7.59 6.12
C TRP A 15 16.97 7.79 7.29
N LEU A 16 17.88 6.84 7.45
CA LEU A 16 19.07 7.00 8.28
C LEU A 16 20.06 7.87 7.53
N CYS A 17 20.49 8.98 8.14
CA CYS A 17 21.55 9.83 7.63
C CYS A 17 22.71 9.87 8.64
N LEU A 18 23.91 9.48 8.19
CA LEU A 18 25.15 9.55 8.94
C LEU A 18 26.11 10.51 8.25
N VAL A 19 26.64 11.48 8.98
CA VAL A 19 27.72 12.35 8.48
C VAL A 19 29.01 11.98 9.20
N LEU A 20 30.04 11.64 8.41
CA LEU A 20 31.34 11.23 8.90
C LEU A 20 32.42 12.25 8.52
N ASP A 21 33.42 12.38 9.39
CA ASP A 21 34.68 13.07 9.12
C ASP A 21 35.81 12.07 9.31
N GLY A 22 36.29 11.50 8.20
CA GLY A 22 37.12 10.32 8.22
C GLY A 22 36.37 9.14 8.85
N GLU A 23 36.93 8.57 9.93
CA GLU A 23 36.32 7.46 10.69
C GLU A 23 35.41 7.94 11.84
N THR A 24 35.26 9.26 12.03
CA THR A 24 34.52 9.83 13.14
C THR A 24 33.10 10.17 12.72
N LEU A 25 32.10 9.59 13.41
CA LEU A 25 30.70 9.97 13.25
C LEU A 25 30.46 11.38 13.84
N ARG A 26 30.12 12.35 12.98
CA ARG A 26 29.82 13.73 13.36
C ARG A 26 28.35 13.92 13.64
N GLU A 27 27.49 13.30 12.83
CA GLU A 27 26.07 13.50 12.93
C GLU A 27 25.32 12.19 12.64
N PHE A 28 24.21 11.99 13.34
CA PHE A 28 23.25 10.93 13.18
C PHE A 28 21.85 11.54 13.15
N ARG A 29 21.12 11.35 12.06
CA ARG A 29 19.73 11.79 11.91
C ARG A 29 18.84 10.70 11.36
N LEU A 30 17.56 10.76 11.74
CA LEU A 30 16.48 10.11 11.01
C LEU A 30 15.70 11.19 10.30
N LEU A 31 15.61 11.10 8.99
CA LEU A 31 14.97 12.08 8.14
C LEU A 31 13.64 11.53 7.62
N THR A 32 12.60 12.35 7.64
CA THR A 32 11.33 12.08 6.96
C THR A 32 11.43 12.44 5.48
N ALA A 33 10.46 12.00 4.68
CA ALA A 33 10.38 12.35 3.27
C ALA A 33 10.35 13.88 3.05
N ASP A 34 9.66 14.62 3.92
CA ASP A 34 9.58 16.07 3.84
C ASP A 34 10.90 16.76 4.16
N GLU A 35 11.62 16.31 5.17
CA GLU A 35 12.95 16.84 5.52
C GLU A 35 13.97 16.57 4.42
N LEU A 36 13.88 15.43 3.74
CA LEU A 36 14.73 15.13 2.58
C LEU A 36 14.42 16.05 1.38
N ARG A 37 13.15 16.31 1.09
CA ARG A 37 12.75 17.20 -0.01
C ARG A 37 13.24 18.63 0.17
N HIS A 38 13.31 19.11 1.41
CA HIS A 38 13.66 20.50 1.72
C HIS A 38 15.13 20.71 2.09
N GLY A 39 15.90 19.65 2.34
CA GLY A 39 17.20 19.74 2.98
C GLY A 39 18.43 19.37 2.15
N THR A 40 18.32 18.52 1.14
CA THR A 40 19.49 18.02 0.40
C THR A 40 19.08 17.47 -0.96
N GLU A 41 19.37 18.18 -2.03
CA GLU A 41 19.23 17.68 -3.39
C GLU A 41 20.08 16.40 -3.56
N GLY A 42 19.46 15.29 -3.95
CA GLY A 42 20.14 14.07 -4.35
C GLY A 42 20.09 12.88 -3.39
N PHE A 43 19.62 13.01 -2.15
CA PHE A 43 19.54 11.89 -1.19
C PHE A 43 18.23 11.10 -1.25
N PHE A 44 17.32 11.46 -2.13
CA PHE A 44 16.07 10.72 -2.36
C PHE A 44 16.39 9.44 -3.16
N THR A 45 16.82 8.40 -2.47
CA THR A 45 17.11 7.13 -3.14
C THR A 45 16.38 5.99 -2.44
N SER A 46 15.88 5.05 -3.22
CA SER A 46 15.40 3.76 -2.73
C SER A 46 16.55 2.80 -2.38
N ARG A 47 17.80 3.26 -2.48
CA ARG A 47 19.03 2.48 -2.25
C ARG A 47 19.96 3.26 -1.34
N PRO A 48 20.83 2.59 -0.57
CA PRO A 48 21.87 3.26 0.18
C PRO A 48 22.75 4.14 -0.71
N TYR A 49 23.01 5.35 -0.22
CA TYR A 49 23.87 6.34 -0.88
C TYR A 49 25.11 6.61 -0.03
N TRP A 50 26.25 6.82 -0.68
CA TRP A 50 27.50 7.21 -0.03
C TRP A 50 28.31 8.13 -0.96
N ASP A 51 28.77 9.29 -0.44
CA ASP A 51 29.56 10.27 -1.19
C ASP A 51 31.01 10.45 -0.67
N GLY A 52 31.42 9.64 0.29
CA GLY A 52 32.73 9.74 0.96
C GLY A 52 32.65 10.41 2.36
N SER A 53 31.57 11.09 2.68
CA SER A 53 31.33 11.74 3.98
C SER A 53 29.93 11.50 4.54
N THR A 54 28.95 11.36 3.67
CA THR A 54 27.54 11.21 4.05
C THR A 54 27.01 9.87 3.59
N PHE A 55 26.49 9.09 4.53
CA PHE A 55 25.78 7.85 4.28
C PHE A 55 24.28 8.08 4.50
N VAL A 56 23.47 7.71 3.51
CA VAL A 56 22.00 7.74 3.63
C VAL A 56 21.45 6.37 3.27
N GLU A 57 20.65 5.81 4.16
CA GLU A 57 19.98 4.51 3.94
C GLU A 57 18.48 4.64 4.19
N PRO A 58 17.63 4.26 3.22
CA PRO A 58 16.20 4.23 3.43
C PRO A 58 15.83 3.12 4.41
N ILE A 59 15.16 3.49 5.51
CA ILE A 59 14.50 2.54 6.41
C ILE A 59 13.04 2.48 5.97
N VAL A 60 12.82 1.72 4.90
CA VAL A 60 11.51 1.64 4.25
C VAL A 60 10.64 0.63 4.97
N ARG A 61 9.47 1.07 5.42
CA ARG A 61 8.38 0.16 5.72
C ARG A 61 7.60 -0.11 4.43
N ALA A 62 7.10 -1.32 4.30
CA ALA A 62 6.31 -1.69 3.14
C ALA A 62 5.01 -0.89 3.03
N GLY A 63 4.56 -0.24 4.10
CA GLY A 63 3.31 0.50 4.18
C GLY A 63 2.17 -0.31 4.77
N ARG A 64 1.03 0.33 4.95
CA ARG A 64 -0.21 -0.31 5.40
C ARG A 64 -1.11 -0.60 4.21
N VAL A 65 -1.65 -1.82 4.16
CA VAL A 65 -2.58 -2.25 3.12
C VAL A 65 -3.96 -2.43 3.71
N TYR A 66 -4.93 -1.73 3.19
CA TYR A 66 -6.35 -2.00 3.40
C TYR A 66 -6.83 -2.97 2.33
N LEU A 67 -7.05 -4.21 2.73
CA LEU A 67 -7.54 -5.29 1.89
C LEU A 67 -9.06 -5.38 2.00
N PHE A 68 -9.77 -4.81 1.06
CA PHE A 68 -11.22 -4.85 0.97
C PHE A 68 -11.67 -6.11 0.25
N GLY A 69 -12.18 -7.08 1.01
CA GLY A 69 -12.63 -8.38 0.53
C GLY A 69 -11.88 -9.55 1.15
N ALA A 70 -12.59 -10.34 1.97
CA ALA A 70 -12.07 -11.51 2.67
C ALA A 70 -12.30 -12.82 1.91
N GLY A 71 -12.36 -12.78 0.58
CA GLY A 71 -12.51 -13.95 -0.30
C GLY A 71 -11.22 -14.76 -0.45
N HIS A 72 -11.25 -15.75 -1.35
CA HIS A 72 -10.13 -16.70 -1.55
C HIS A 72 -8.82 -15.98 -1.92
N VAL A 73 -8.87 -15.02 -2.86
CA VAL A 73 -7.67 -14.25 -3.26
C VAL A 73 -7.14 -13.39 -2.11
N GLY A 74 -8.04 -12.73 -1.35
CA GLY A 74 -7.65 -11.96 -0.17
C GLY A 74 -6.97 -12.81 0.90
N ARG A 75 -7.47 -14.03 1.12
CA ARG A 75 -6.85 -15.01 2.04
C ARG A 75 -5.47 -15.48 1.59
N ALA A 76 -5.28 -15.65 0.29
CA ALA A 76 -3.97 -16.00 -0.27
C ALA A 76 -3.01 -14.79 -0.23
N LEU A 77 -3.51 -13.57 -0.46
CA LEU A 77 -2.68 -12.37 -0.56
C LEU A 77 -2.19 -11.87 0.81
N ALA A 78 -3.02 -11.89 1.85
CA ALA A 78 -2.68 -11.32 3.15
C ALA A 78 -1.37 -11.89 3.76
N PRO A 79 -1.12 -13.23 3.79
CA PRO A 79 0.14 -13.76 4.29
C PRO A 79 1.34 -13.40 3.42
N VAL A 80 1.18 -13.27 2.10
CA VAL A 80 2.26 -12.85 1.20
C VAL A 80 2.65 -11.39 1.48
N LEU A 81 1.67 -10.50 1.62
CA LEU A 81 1.91 -9.10 1.96
C LEU A 81 2.57 -8.96 3.33
N HIS A 82 2.10 -9.70 4.33
CA HIS A 82 2.73 -9.74 5.65
C HIS A 82 4.19 -10.21 5.57
N TYR A 83 4.47 -11.27 4.80
CA TYR A 83 5.82 -11.81 4.62
C TYR A 83 6.80 -10.80 4.01
N ILE A 84 6.33 -9.95 3.09
CA ILE A 84 7.14 -8.88 2.46
C ILE A 84 7.08 -7.54 3.22
N GLY A 85 6.53 -7.56 4.45
CA GLY A 85 6.63 -6.48 5.43
C GLY A 85 5.49 -5.47 5.44
N PHE A 86 4.40 -5.67 4.67
CA PHE A 86 3.22 -4.82 4.76
C PHE A 86 2.40 -5.10 6.04
N GLU A 87 1.84 -4.06 6.63
CA GLU A 87 0.83 -4.18 7.67
C GLU A 87 -0.55 -4.32 7.01
N VAL A 88 -1.18 -5.49 7.14
CA VAL A 88 -2.42 -5.80 6.44
C VAL A 88 -3.63 -5.60 7.36
N THR A 89 -4.52 -4.68 7.01
CA THR A 89 -5.85 -4.52 7.59
C THR A 89 -6.88 -5.13 6.64
N VAL A 90 -7.58 -6.16 7.07
CA VAL A 90 -8.63 -6.82 6.29
C VAL A 90 -9.97 -6.21 6.61
N TYR A 91 -10.73 -5.84 5.57
CA TYR A 91 -12.08 -5.26 5.70
C TYR A 91 -13.08 -6.06 4.85
N ASP A 92 -14.12 -6.58 5.47
CA ASP A 92 -15.25 -7.24 4.76
C ASP A 92 -16.56 -6.99 5.52
N ASN A 93 -17.68 -7.08 4.83
CA ASN A 93 -18.99 -6.97 5.45
C ASN A 93 -19.52 -8.29 6.04
N ARG A 94 -18.81 -9.40 5.83
CA ARG A 94 -19.15 -10.75 6.27
C ARG A 94 -18.23 -11.19 7.39
N ALA A 95 -18.75 -11.21 8.62
CA ALA A 95 -17.98 -11.56 9.81
C ALA A 95 -17.42 -13.01 9.77
N GLU A 96 -18.13 -13.91 9.12
CA GLU A 96 -17.70 -15.30 8.97
C GLU A 96 -16.45 -15.47 8.09
N LEU A 97 -16.18 -14.52 7.19
CA LEU A 97 -14.98 -14.50 6.34
C LEU A 97 -13.88 -13.64 6.95
N ALA A 98 -14.21 -12.44 7.43
CA ALA A 98 -13.27 -11.54 8.10
C ALA A 98 -13.03 -11.98 9.55
N SER A 99 -12.24 -13.01 9.73
CA SER A 99 -11.97 -13.61 11.04
C SER A 99 -10.49 -13.94 11.24
N PRO A 100 -9.98 -13.97 12.49
CA PRO A 100 -8.61 -14.38 12.80
C PRO A 100 -8.26 -15.79 12.32
N ALA A 101 -9.25 -16.69 12.24
CA ALA A 101 -9.04 -18.04 11.72
C ALA A 101 -8.69 -18.04 10.22
N HIS A 102 -9.24 -17.09 9.46
CA HIS A 102 -8.97 -16.94 8.03
C HIS A 102 -7.78 -16.01 7.72
N PHE A 103 -7.47 -15.09 8.63
CA PHE A 103 -6.40 -14.08 8.45
C PHE A 103 -5.48 -14.01 9.68
N PRO A 104 -4.76 -15.10 10.00
CA PRO A 104 -3.91 -15.15 11.21
C PRO A 104 -2.72 -14.19 11.17
N THR A 105 -2.34 -13.69 10.00
CA THR A 105 -1.23 -12.74 9.80
C THR A 105 -1.70 -11.28 9.65
N ALA A 106 -3.00 -11.02 9.66
CA ALA A 106 -3.51 -9.65 9.57
C ALA A 106 -3.16 -8.85 10.84
N HIS A 107 -2.76 -7.60 10.65
CA HIS A 107 -2.55 -6.65 11.74
C HIS A 107 -3.89 -6.29 12.40
N GLU A 108 -4.91 -6.10 11.57
CA GLU A 108 -6.25 -5.75 12.01
C GLU A 108 -7.30 -6.41 11.11
N ILE A 109 -8.46 -6.74 11.68
CA ILE A 109 -9.62 -7.27 10.95
C ILE A 109 -10.84 -6.44 11.30
N ILE A 110 -11.47 -5.87 10.28
CA ILE A 110 -12.62 -4.98 10.42
C ILE A 110 -13.83 -5.57 9.70
N VAL A 111 -14.93 -5.73 10.42
CA VAL A 111 -16.23 -6.03 9.83
C VAL A 111 -17.02 -4.72 9.67
N GLY A 112 -17.40 -4.38 8.43
CA GLY A 112 -18.08 -3.10 8.16
C GLY A 112 -18.82 -3.06 6.83
N ASP A 113 -19.62 -2.00 6.64
CA ASP A 113 -20.36 -1.75 5.39
C ASP A 113 -19.42 -1.13 4.34
N PHE A 114 -19.34 -1.72 3.16
CA PHE A 114 -18.52 -1.21 2.04
C PHE A 114 -18.96 0.18 1.54
N ARG A 115 -20.18 0.59 1.79
CA ARG A 115 -20.69 1.93 1.45
C ARG A 115 -20.19 3.02 2.39
N ARG A 116 -19.61 2.65 3.54
CA ARG A 116 -19.24 3.56 4.64
C ARG A 116 -17.90 3.15 5.25
N ILE A 117 -16.89 2.91 4.40
CA ILE A 117 -15.58 2.43 4.88
C ILE A 117 -14.93 3.43 5.83
N PHE A 118 -15.12 4.73 5.60
CA PHE A 118 -14.52 5.80 6.41
C PHE A 118 -15.15 5.98 7.81
N ASP A 119 -16.20 5.25 8.13
CA ASP A 119 -16.64 5.16 9.53
C ASP A 119 -15.64 4.40 10.41
N LYS A 120 -14.75 3.59 9.79
CA LYS A 120 -13.84 2.67 10.48
C LYS A 120 -12.38 2.76 10.05
N VAL A 121 -12.10 3.31 8.88
CA VAL A 121 -10.74 3.42 8.36
C VAL A 121 -10.43 4.83 7.89
N SER A 122 -9.14 5.16 7.84
CA SER A 122 -8.65 6.42 7.28
C SER A 122 -7.40 6.13 6.47
N LEU A 123 -7.40 6.53 5.19
CA LEU A 123 -6.28 6.30 4.27
C LEU A 123 -5.46 7.58 4.10
N THR A 124 -4.16 7.45 4.24
CA THR A 124 -3.16 8.49 4.05
C THR A 124 -2.40 8.30 2.73
N ALA A 125 -1.48 9.19 2.42
CA ALA A 125 -0.62 9.10 1.23
C ALA A 125 0.38 7.92 1.27
N ASP A 126 0.58 7.29 2.43
CA ASP A 126 1.45 6.12 2.58
C ASP A 126 0.68 4.79 2.53
N ASP A 127 -0.65 4.84 2.39
CA ASP A 127 -1.52 3.67 2.45
C ASP A 127 -1.84 3.10 1.06
N TYR A 128 -2.04 1.79 1.04
CA TYR A 128 -2.42 1.00 -0.13
C TYR A 128 -3.84 0.50 0.03
N ALA A 129 -4.67 0.66 -1.00
CA ALA A 129 -6.01 0.10 -1.05
C ALA A 129 -6.08 -1.02 -2.10
N VAL A 130 -6.47 -2.21 -1.68
CA VAL A 130 -6.61 -3.38 -2.54
C VAL A 130 -8.06 -3.86 -2.48
N VAL A 131 -8.77 -3.74 -3.60
CA VAL A 131 -10.21 -4.05 -3.71
C VAL A 131 -10.39 -5.38 -4.43
N MET A 132 -10.94 -6.36 -3.72
CA MET A 132 -11.16 -7.70 -4.27
C MET A 132 -12.43 -8.36 -3.69
N THR A 133 -13.53 -7.63 -3.77
CA THR A 133 -14.83 -8.13 -3.31
C THR A 133 -15.45 -9.08 -4.36
N PRO A 134 -16.41 -9.93 -3.97
CA PRO A 134 -17.05 -10.87 -4.90
C PRO A 134 -18.01 -10.20 -5.89
N GLY A 135 -18.21 -8.90 -5.84
CA GLY A 135 -19.22 -8.22 -6.65
C GLY A 135 -18.82 -6.87 -7.20
N HIS A 136 -19.29 -6.55 -8.41
CA HIS A 136 -19.05 -5.26 -9.08
C HIS A 136 -19.56 -4.05 -8.30
N GLN A 137 -20.68 -4.21 -7.58
CA GLN A 137 -21.31 -3.12 -6.87
C GLN A 137 -20.45 -2.71 -5.67
N ALA A 138 -19.96 -3.67 -4.89
CA ALA A 138 -19.10 -3.40 -3.74
C ALA A 138 -17.74 -2.84 -4.17
N ASP A 139 -17.14 -3.37 -5.25
CA ASP A 139 -15.89 -2.84 -5.80
C ASP A 139 -16.06 -1.35 -6.17
N TYR A 140 -17.15 -1.00 -6.85
CA TYR A 140 -17.44 0.39 -7.21
C TYR A 140 -17.64 1.28 -5.98
N GLU A 141 -18.45 0.84 -5.00
CA GLU A 141 -18.73 1.59 -3.77
C GLU A 141 -17.47 1.90 -2.96
N ILE A 142 -16.51 0.97 -2.94
CA ILE A 142 -15.23 1.16 -2.30
C ILE A 142 -14.35 2.12 -3.11
N LEU A 143 -14.21 1.88 -4.43
CA LEU A 143 -13.39 2.71 -5.31
C LEU A 143 -13.84 4.17 -5.31
N GLU A 144 -15.16 4.44 -5.34
CA GLU A 144 -15.71 5.78 -5.26
C GLU A 144 -15.27 6.53 -4.00
N GLN A 145 -15.12 5.84 -2.89
CA GLN A 145 -14.65 6.42 -1.64
C GLN A 145 -13.12 6.56 -1.64
N VAL A 146 -12.39 5.49 -1.96
CA VAL A 146 -10.93 5.45 -1.92
C VAL A 146 -10.29 6.45 -2.89
N LEU A 147 -10.87 6.69 -4.07
CA LEU A 147 -10.38 7.68 -5.04
C LEU A 147 -10.40 9.12 -4.50
N ARG A 148 -11.20 9.40 -3.45
CA ARG A 148 -11.22 10.72 -2.77
C ARG A 148 -10.11 10.86 -1.73
N THR A 149 -9.26 9.85 -1.56
CA THR A 149 -8.14 9.85 -0.62
C THR A 149 -6.82 10.04 -1.33
N PRO A 150 -5.76 10.42 -0.59
CA PRO A 150 -4.43 10.52 -1.14
C PRO A 150 -3.69 9.17 -1.22
N ALA A 151 -4.37 8.02 -1.01
CA ALA A 151 -3.73 6.70 -1.02
C ALA A 151 -2.74 6.54 -2.17
N THR A 152 -1.53 6.07 -1.87
CA THR A 152 -0.45 5.96 -2.84
C THR A 152 -0.72 4.91 -3.92
N TYR A 153 -1.43 3.85 -3.55
CA TYR A 153 -1.77 2.75 -4.45
C TYR A 153 -3.23 2.36 -4.30
N ILE A 154 -3.91 2.19 -5.42
CA ILE A 154 -5.29 1.70 -5.47
C ILE A 154 -5.35 0.59 -6.51
N GLY A 155 -5.53 -0.66 -6.08
CA GLY A 155 -5.64 -1.81 -6.96
C GLY A 155 -7.02 -2.44 -6.90
N CYS A 156 -7.55 -2.89 -8.04
CA CYS A 156 -8.85 -3.56 -8.09
C CYS A 156 -8.79 -4.83 -8.93
N ILE A 157 -9.28 -5.94 -8.35
CA ILE A 157 -9.39 -7.20 -9.07
C ILE A 157 -10.55 -7.15 -10.07
N GLY A 158 -10.35 -7.72 -11.24
CA GLY A 158 -11.44 -7.85 -12.20
C GLY A 158 -10.99 -8.25 -13.58
N SER A 159 -11.91 -8.85 -14.35
CA SER A 159 -11.69 -9.06 -15.78
C SER A 159 -11.66 -7.71 -16.52
N ARG A 160 -11.05 -7.66 -17.70
CA ARG A 160 -11.02 -6.45 -18.55
C ARG A 160 -12.42 -5.85 -18.78
N LYS A 161 -13.45 -6.70 -18.93
CA LYS A 161 -14.85 -6.25 -19.10
C LYS A 161 -15.37 -5.57 -17.82
N LYS A 162 -15.07 -6.13 -16.65
CA LYS A 162 -15.44 -5.54 -15.36
C LYS A 162 -14.76 -4.18 -15.15
N VAL A 163 -13.48 -4.10 -15.44
CA VAL A 163 -12.70 -2.87 -15.34
C VAL A 163 -13.28 -1.77 -16.21
N ALA A 164 -13.61 -2.06 -17.48
CA ALA A 164 -14.22 -1.10 -18.38
C ALA A 164 -15.53 -0.52 -17.83
N LEU A 165 -16.43 -1.39 -17.35
CA LEU A 165 -17.70 -0.97 -16.75
C LEU A 165 -17.50 -0.11 -15.49
N THR A 166 -16.54 -0.46 -14.64
CA THR A 166 -16.23 0.30 -13.43
C THR A 166 -15.70 1.69 -13.79
N ARG A 167 -14.81 1.80 -14.78
CA ARG A 167 -14.29 3.08 -15.29
C ARG A 167 -15.40 3.98 -15.83
N GLU A 168 -16.31 3.43 -16.63
CA GLU A 168 -17.49 4.16 -17.15
C GLU A 168 -18.35 4.72 -16.01
N ARG A 169 -18.61 3.91 -14.99
CA ARG A 169 -19.41 4.33 -13.82
C ARG A 169 -18.70 5.42 -13.01
N LEU A 170 -17.40 5.32 -12.78
CA LEU A 170 -16.61 6.36 -12.09
C LEU A 170 -16.62 7.68 -12.88
N ALA A 171 -16.46 7.62 -14.20
CA ALA A 171 -16.56 8.80 -15.06
C ALA A 171 -17.96 9.45 -14.99
N ALA A 172 -19.03 8.65 -15.01
CA ALA A 172 -20.40 9.12 -14.83
C ALA A 172 -20.66 9.72 -13.43
N ALA A 173 -19.93 9.29 -12.42
CA ALA A 173 -19.96 9.85 -11.06
C ALA A 173 -19.10 11.12 -10.91
N GLY A 174 -18.46 11.61 -11.98
CA GLY A 174 -17.73 12.88 -12.02
C GLY A 174 -16.24 12.79 -11.67
N PHE A 175 -15.67 11.58 -11.59
CA PHE A 175 -14.21 11.43 -11.44
C PHE A 175 -13.51 11.78 -12.76
N SER A 176 -12.39 12.51 -12.64
CA SER A 176 -11.55 12.83 -13.80
C SER A 176 -10.84 11.57 -14.34
N GLN A 177 -10.39 11.63 -15.60
CA GLN A 177 -9.59 10.55 -16.17
C GLN A 177 -8.32 10.30 -15.35
N GLN A 178 -7.71 11.38 -14.82
CA GLN A 178 -6.52 11.28 -13.96
C GLN A 178 -6.81 10.52 -12.66
N ASP A 179 -7.97 10.75 -12.03
CA ASP A 179 -8.36 9.99 -10.83
C ASP A 179 -8.57 8.51 -11.16
N ILE A 180 -9.27 8.22 -12.27
CA ILE A 180 -9.57 6.86 -12.71
C ILE A 180 -8.28 6.10 -13.06
N ASP A 181 -7.28 6.77 -13.63
CA ASP A 181 -6.00 6.18 -14.01
C ASP A 181 -5.10 5.85 -12.81
N ARG A 182 -5.41 6.36 -11.61
CA ARG A 182 -4.77 5.91 -10.37
C ARG A 182 -5.14 4.47 -10.00
N VAL A 183 -6.22 3.91 -10.59
CA VAL A 183 -6.66 2.55 -10.29
C VAL A 183 -5.90 1.55 -11.15
N HIS A 184 -5.06 0.74 -10.52
CA HIS A 184 -4.43 -0.43 -11.13
C HIS A 184 -5.47 -1.54 -11.31
N ALA A 185 -6.00 -1.69 -12.51
CA ALA A 185 -7.04 -2.66 -12.83
C ALA A 185 -6.93 -3.16 -14.27
N PRO A 186 -6.87 -4.45 -14.52
CA PRO A 186 -6.79 -5.55 -13.54
C PRO A 186 -5.54 -5.44 -12.66
N ILE A 187 -5.69 -5.66 -11.35
CA ILE A 187 -4.57 -5.65 -10.40
C ILE A 187 -3.59 -6.79 -10.68
N GLY A 188 -2.30 -6.53 -10.50
CA GLY A 188 -1.23 -7.50 -10.59
C GLY A 188 -0.46 -7.47 -11.92
N LEU A 189 0.78 -7.98 -11.87
CA LEU A 189 1.62 -8.12 -13.06
C LEU A 189 1.10 -9.24 -13.97
N PRO A 190 1.26 -9.12 -15.29
CA PRO A 190 0.74 -10.11 -16.27
C PRO A 190 1.64 -11.37 -16.31
N ILE A 191 1.58 -12.19 -15.26
CA ILE A 191 2.35 -13.44 -15.14
C ILE A 191 1.53 -14.69 -15.52
N LEU A 192 0.35 -14.51 -16.10
CA LEU A 192 -0.60 -15.58 -16.47
C LEU A 192 -1.11 -16.37 -15.26
N ALA A 193 -1.29 -15.70 -14.13
CA ALA A 193 -1.79 -16.26 -12.87
C ALA A 193 -3.26 -16.72 -13.00
N GLU A 194 -3.57 -17.92 -12.54
CA GLU A 194 -4.92 -18.53 -12.59
C GLU A 194 -5.46 -18.85 -11.19
N THR A 195 -4.63 -19.36 -10.30
CA THR A 195 -5.04 -19.71 -8.93
C THR A 195 -5.03 -18.50 -8.01
N PRO A 196 -5.80 -18.52 -6.90
CA PRO A 196 -5.74 -17.46 -5.89
C PRO A 196 -4.33 -17.15 -5.39
N GLU A 197 -3.50 -18.17 -5.21
CA GLU A 197 -2.13 -18.08 -4.74
C GLU A 197 -1.22 -17.42 -5.79
N GLU A 198 -1.37 -17.77 -7.06
CA GLU A 198 -0.63 -17.16 -8.17
C GLU A 198 -1.03 -15.69 -8.36
N ILE A 199 -2.34 -15.40 -8.26
CA ILE A 199 -2.86 -14.03 -8.30
C ILE A 199 -2.28 -13.22 -7.14
N ALA A 200 -2.18 -13.79 -5.95
CA ALA A 200 -1.57 -13.14 -4.79
C ALA A 200 -0.11 -12.77 -5.05
N ILE A 201 0.68 -13.65 -5.68
CA ILE A 201 2.08 -13.37 -6.08
C ILE A 201 2.12 -12.25 -7.13
N SER A 202 1.25 -12.31 -8.14
CA SER A 202 1.14 -11.28 -9.18
C SER A 202 0.86 -9.88 -8.58
N VAL A 203 -0.09 -9.80 -7.66
CA VAL A 203 -0.47 -8.55 -6.95
C VAL A 203 0.68 -8.07 -6.07
N ALA A 204 1.28 -8.95 -5.27
CA ALA A 204 2.39 -8.59 -4.40
C ALA A 204 3.59 -8.07 -5.20
N ALA A 205 3.90 -8.67 -6.34
CA ALA A 205 4.97 -8.23 -7.23
C ALA A 205 4.70 -6.83 -7.82
N GLU A 206 3.46 -6.52 -8.21
CA GLU A 206 3.07 -5.18 -8.66
C GLU A 206 3.21 -4.15 -7.53
N MET A 207 2.79 -4.49 -6.32
CA MET A 207 2.91 -3.60 -5.17
C MET A 207 4.36 -3.33 -4.77
N ILE A 208 5.26 -4.33 -4.87
CA ILE A 208 6.71 -4.16 -4.70
C ILE A 208 7.26 -3.17 -5.73
N ARG A 209 6.89 -3.34 -7.02
CA ARG A 209 7.30 -2.43 -8.08
C ARG A 209 6.81 -1.01 -7.81
N HIS A 210 5.52 -0.85 -7.52
CA HIS A 210 4.93 0.46 -7.22
C HIS A 210 5.68 1.15 -6.07
N ARG A 211 5.95 0.43 -4.99
CA ARG A 211 6.72 0.96 -3.86
C ARG A 211 8.10 1.45 -4.29
N ALA A 212 8.80 0.68 -5.12
CA ALA A 212 10.14 1.05 -5.58
C ALA A 212 10.16 2.26 -6.53
N GLU A 213 9.07 2.51 -7.25
CA GLU A 213 8.92 3.63 -8.19
C GLU A 213 8.47 4.93 -7.49
N HIS A 214 7.92 4.85 -6.25
CA HIS A 214 7.32 6.00 -5.53
C HIS A 214 7.98 6.29 -4.17
N LEU A 215 9.12 5.65 -3.89
CA LEU A 215 9.99 5.93 -2.73
C LEU A 215 10.90 7.12 -2.95
#